data_a0680c02d095a5ffbd11d89e6e12e089
#
_entry.id   a0680c02d095a5ffbd11d89e6e12e089
#
_cell.length_a   1.000
_cell.length_b   1.000
_cell.length_c   1.000
_cell.angle_alpha   90.00
_cell.angle_beta   90.00
_cell.angle_gamma   90.00
#
_symmetry.space_group_name_H-M   'P 1'
#
loop_
_entity.id
_entity.type
_entity.pdbx_description
1 polymer ?
#
loop_
_entity_poly.entity_id
_entity_poly.type
_entity_poly.pdbx_seq_one_letter_code
_entity_poly.pdbx_strand_id
1 'polypeptide(L)'
;MVAKTSELLKQFSPGRILLPVVLGLGIVGYTLYGEWVKSGLPMGEVLDRFAWTSRSVFWIALALLMMMLRDFGYMWQLRILTDRKLEWRTCLEIILLWDFFAAVSPSMVGGAAVAVFMLVKEQISIGRSTAIVFTTVFLDQVFYTSLPFFASLFVPQADIFAPLHYIRSELLGTSMMVGFWVAWGGLVVYLILLIAALFVAPHWINWWLTRLLMLRMFRFWRSRGLHMVNDLLTASRDLRDRKSIFWFQVWVATSLAWIGRYLVLNCVLAAFSPVPMTLFDHLLAIGRQAVLWIVMVLSPTPGSAGVAELGFSWLFGDFAPAGVALGLAILWRLISYYPYLIIGVPVMTRWVKRVYGSDVRQPRIGID
;
A
#
# COMPACT_ATOMS: atom_id res chain seq x y z
N MET A 1 -11.39 32.34 1.62
CA MET A 1 -11.05 31.05 2.24
C MET A 1 -12.16 30.02 2.12
N VAL A 2 -13.41 30.38 2.34
CA VAL A 2 -14.61 29.50 2.19
C VAL A 2 -14.76 28.92 0.77
N ALA A 3 -14.47 29.71 -0.28
CA ALA A 3 -14.54 29.23 -1.68
C ALA A 3 -13.54 28.10 -1.99
N LYS A 4 -12.34 28.11 -1.37
CA LYS A 4 -11.33 27.06 -1.55
C LYS A 4 -11.72 25.75 -0.88
N THR A 5 -12.45 25.84 0.24
CA THR A 5 -12.95 24.66 0.97
C THR A 5 -14.11 23.99 0.20
N SER A 6 -14.98 24.78 -0.44
CA SER A 6 -16.06 24.24 -1.28
C SER A 6 -15.55 23.60 -2.59
N GLU A 7 -14.44 24.10 -3.14
CA GLU A 7 -13.79 23.47 -4.29
C GLU A 7 -13.09 22.14 -3.90
N LEU A 8 -12.45 22.09 -2.74
CA LEU A 8 -11.87 20.85 -2.22
C LEU A 8 -12.97 19.81 -1.95
N LEU A 9 -14.08 20.20 -1.31
CA LEU A 9 -15.22 19.32 -1.09
C LEU A 9 -15.90 18.86 -2.40
N LYS A 10 -15.90 19.70 -3.46
CA LYS A 10 -16.35 19.30 -4.79
C LYS A 10 -15.41 18.31 -5.48
N GLN A 11 -14.12 18.35 -5.21
CA GLN A 11 -13.17 17.31 -5.67
C GLN A 11 -13.43 15.96 -5.01
N PHE A 12 -13.97 15.94 -3.80
CA PHE A 12 -14.42 14.76 -3.05
C PHE A 12 -15.91 14.44 -3.26
N SER A 13 -16.48 14.78 -4.43
CA SER A 13 -17.86 14.44 -4.71
C SER A 13 -18.08 12.93 -4.60
N PRO A 14 -19.21 12.47 -3.98
CA PRO A 14 -19.49 11.03 -3.81
C PRO A 14 -19.33 10.23 -5.11
N GLY A 15 -19.70 10.81 -6.26
CA GLY A 15 -19.55 10.16 -7.55
C GLY A 15 -18.11 9.88 -7.98
N ARG A 16 -17.13 10.73 -7.60
CA ARG A 16 -15.71 10.51 -7.91
C ARG A 16 -15.07 9.45 -7.01
N ILE A 17 -15.59 9.28 -5.80
CA ILE A 17 -15.17 8.22 -4.87
C ILE A 17 -15.87 6.91 -5.24
N LEU A 18 -17.15 6.96 -5.62
CA LEU A 18 -17.95 5.79 -5.95
C LEU A 18 -17.49 5.13 -7.25
N LEU A 19 -17.07 5.92 -8.25
CA LEU A 19 -16.68 5.41 -9.56
C LEU A 19 -15.53 4.38 -9.50
N PRO A 20 -14.38 4.66 -8.85
CA PRO A 20 -13.32 3.66 -8.70
C PRO A 20 -13.75 2.41 -7.91
N VAL A 21 -14.60 2.60 -6.89
CA VAL A 21 -15.13 1.48 -6.08
C VAL A 21 -16.07 0.61 -6.92
N VAL A 22 -16.98 1.21 -7.67
CA VAL A 22 -17.92 0.49 -8.55
C VAL A 22 -17.17 -0.21 -9.69
N LEU A 23 -16.17 0.46 -10.29
CA LEU A 23 -15.33 -0.17 -11.30
C LEU A 23 -14.54 -1.33 -10.72
N GLY A 24 -13.92 -1.18 -9.54
CA GLY A 24 -13.22 -2.25 -8.86
C GLY A 24 -14.12 -3.44 -8.54
N LEU A 25 -15.29 -3.19 -7.95
CA LEU A 25 -16.28 -4.23 -7.68
C LEU A 25 -16.86 -4.86 -8.96
N GLY A 26 -17.02 -4.08 -10.02
CA GLY A 26 -17.47 -4.58 -11.33
C GLY A 26 -16.44 -5.53 -11.97
N ILE A 27 -15.14 -5.17 -11.92
CA ILE A 27 -14.05 -6.02 -12.40
C ILE A 27 -14.00 -7.32 -11.56
N VAL A 28 -14.09 -7.21 -10.24
CA VAL A 28 -14.12 -8.35 -9.32
C VAL A 28 -15.34 -9.24 -9.62
N GLY A 29 -16.54 -8.66 -9.77
CA GLY A 29 -17.75 -9.41 -10.11
C GLY A 29 -17.66 -10.10 -11.47
N TYR A 30 -17.12 -9.44 -12.48
CA TYR A 30 -16.88 -10.03 -13.81
C TYR A 30 -15.88 -11.16 -13.77
N THR A 31 -14.77 -11.00 -13.03
CA THR A 31 -13.75 -12.06 -12.89
C THR A 31 -14.28 -13.26 -12.12
N LEU A 32 -15.06 -13.02 -11.04
CA LEU A 32 -15.76 -14.09 -10.29
C LEU A 32 -16.70 -14.87 -11.20
N TYR A 33 -17.52 -14.17 -11.95
CA TYR A 33 -18.44 -14.80 -12.90
C TYR A 33 -17.67 -15.64 -13.94
N GLY A 34 -16.58 -15.09 -14.49
CA GLY A 34 -15.75 -15.78 -15.46
C GLY A 34 -15.05 -17.04 -14.91
N GLU A 35 -14.54 -16.99 -13.68
CA GLU A 35 -13.94 -18.14 -12.99
C GLU A 35 -15.00 -19.19 -12.61
N TRP A 36 -16.16 -18.74 -12.13
CA TRP A 36 -17.27 -19.63 -11.84
C TRP A 36 -17.76 -20.37 -13.08
N VAL A 37 -17.96 -19.65 -14.19
CA VAL A 37 -18.37 -20.28 -15.47
C VAL A 37 -17.31 -21.26 -15.98
N LYS A 38 -16.01 -20.93 -15.85
CA LYS A 38 -14.92 -21.83 -16.24
C LYS A 38 -14.78 -23.05 -15.35
N SER A 39 -15.11 -22.92 -14.06
CA SER A 39 -15.03 -24.05 -13.13
C SER A 39 -16.04 -25.17 -13.45
N GLY A 40 -17.13 -24.84 -14.14
CA GLY A 40 -18.22 -25.77 -14.45
C GLY A 40 -18.94 -26.31 -13.20
N LEU A 41 -18.64 -25.79 -12.02
CA LEU A 41 -19.16 -26.26 -10.75
C LEU A 41 -20.45 -25.51 -10.37
N PRO A 42 -21.44 -26.17 -9.79
CA PRO A 42 -22.60 -25.48 -9.20
C PRO A 42 -22.14 -24.55 -8.08
N MET A 43 -22.76 -23.38 -7.97
CA MET A 43 -22.43 -22.37 -6.94
C MET A 43 -22.47 -22.97 -5.51
N GLY A 44 -23.43 -23.88 -5.24
CA GLY A 44 -23.50 -24.59 -3.95
C GLY A 44 -22.24 -25.36 -3.63
N GLU A 45 -21.70 -26.09 -4.60
CA GLU A 45 -20.47 -26.88 -4.43
C GLU A 45 -19.24 -25.98 -4.21
N VAL A 46 -19.18 -24.83 -4.87
CA VAL A 46 -18.10 -23.85 -4.63
C VAL A 46 -18.20 -23.29 -3.20
N LEU A 47 -19.40 -22.99 -2.72
CA LEU A 47 -19.63 -22.52 -1.36
C LEU A 47 -19.32 -23.58 -0.30
N ASP A 48 -19.65 -24.85 -0.56
CA ASP A 48 -19.33 -25.97 0.34
C ASP A 48 -17.82 -26.20 0.47
N ARG A 49 -17.04 -25.86 -0.56
CA ARG A 49 -15.57 -25.90 -0.51
C ARG A 49 -14.96 -24.82 0.42
N PHE A 50 -15.72 -23.75 0.73
CA PHE A 50 -15.40 -22.84 1.81
C PHE A 50 -15.84 -23.44 3.16
N ALA A 51 -15.28 -24.61 3.51
CA ALA A 51 -15.59 -25.26 4.76
C ALA A 51 -15.15 -24.41 5.96
N TRP A 52 -16.12 -23.80 6.63
CA TRP A 52 -15.90 -23.07 7.87
C TRP A 52 -15.69 -24.03 9.03
N THR A 53 -14.45 -24.26 9.39
CA THR A 53 -14.03 -25.12 10.50
C THR A 53 -13.46 -24.26 11.63
N SER A 54 -13.26 -24.82 12.80
CA SER A 54 -12.55 -24.15 13.90
C SER A 54 -11.16 -23.65 13.46
N ARG A 55 -10.48 -24.39 12.58
CA ARG A 55 -9.21 -23.99 11.98
C ARG A 55 -9.37 -22.74 11.12
N SER A 56 -10.38 -22.69 10.25
CA SER A 56 -10.61 -21.51 9.38
C SER A 56 -10.93 -20.26 10.22
N VAL A 57 -11.78 -20.41 11.23
CA VAL A 57 -12.11 -19.31 12.15
C VAL A 57 -10.88 -18.79 12.88
N PHE A 58 -10.02 -19.69 13.39
CA PHE A 58 -8.77 -19.31 14.05
C PHE A 58 -7.86 -18.50 13.13
N TRP A 59 -7.61 -18.98 11.91
CA TRP A 59 -6.73 -18.30 10.97
C TRP A 59 -7.30 -16.98 10.49
N ILE A 60 -8.61 -16.86 10.30
CA ILE A 60 -9.25 -15.58 9.95
C ILE A 60 -9.19 -14.59 11.11
N ALA A 61 -9.40 -15.04 12.35
CA ALA A 61 -9.21 -14.18 13.53
C ALA A 61 -7.75 -13.69 13.63
N LEU A 62 -6.79 -14.57 13.33
CA LEU A 62 -5.37 -14.20 13.26
C LEU A 62 -5.10 -13.22 12.12
N ALA A 63 -5.73 -13.37 10.94
CA ALA A 63 -5.61 -12.41 9.84
C ALA A 63 -6.08 -11.00 10.24
N LEU A 64 -7.21 -10.91 10.97
CA LEU A 64 -7.69 -9.64 11.51
C LEU A 64 -6.71 -9.04 12.53
N LEU A 65 -6.13 -9.88 13.39
CA LEU A 65 -5.10 -9.44 14.34
C LEU A 65 -3.84 -8.93 13.62
N MET A 66 -3.42 -9.60 12.53
CA MET A 66 -2.29 -9.15 11.72
C MET A 66 -2.58 -7.81 11.04
N MET A 67 -3.83 -7.56 10.66
CA MET A 67 -4.23 -6.26 10.12
C MET A 67 -4.18 -5.15 11.18
N MET A 68 -4.61 -5.44 12.41
CA MET A 68 -4.46 -4.51 13.55
C MET A 68 -2.98 -4.25 13.87
N LEU A 69 -2.14 -5.30 13.80
CA LEU A 69 -0.69 -5.19 13.99
C LEU A 69 -0.05 -4.28 12.93
N ARG A 70 -0.48 -4.40 11.68
CA ARG A 70 -0.07 -3.53 10.59
C ARG A 70 -0.40 -2.06 10.87
N ASP A 71 -1.63 -1.76 11.27
CA ASP A 71 -2.06 -0.40 11.57
C ASP A 71 -1.32 0.16 12.78
N PHE A 72 -1.14 -0.65 13.81
CA PHE A 72 -0.34 -0.28 14.98
C PHE A 72 1.11 0.04 14.58
N GLY A 73 1.74 -0.74 13.71
CA GLY A 73 3.08 -0.49 13.19
C GLY A 73 3.20 0.89 12.55
N TYR A 74 2.27 1.25 11.65
CA TYR A 74 2.24 2.57 11.02
C TYR A 74 1.91 3.71 12.00
N MET A 75 1.01 3.50 12.95
CA MET A 75 0.73 4.48 14.00
C MET A 75 1.99 4.74 14.85
N TRP A 76 2.70 3.69 15.22
CA TRP A 76 3.94 3.79 15.99
C TRP A 76 5.03 4.50 15.20
N GLN A 77 5.21 4.14 13.92
CA GLN A 77 6.13 4.81 13.01
C GLN A 77 5.82 6.31 12.92
N LEU A 78 4.57 6.69 12.65
CA LEU A 78 4.14 8.07 12.54
C LEU A 78 4.38 8.85 13.84
N ARG A 79 4.13 8.21 14.97
CA ARG A 79 4.36 8.80 16.29
C ARG A 79 5.85 9.07 16.58
N ILE A 80 6.75 8.17 16.15
CA ILE A 80 8.21 8.39 16.24
C ILE A 80 8.63 9.53 15.33
N LEU A 81 8.19 9.52 14.06
CA LEU A 81 8.53 10.54 13.05
C LEU A 81 8.05 11.93 13.43
N THR A 82 6.97 12.04 14.20
CA THR A 82 6.44 13.31 14.71
C THR A 82 7.00 13.71 16.09
N ASP A 83 8.05 13.04 16.57
CA ASP A 83 8.63 13.24 17.92
C ASP A 83 7.57 13.12 19.02
N ARG A 84 6.64 12.19 18.87
CA ARG A 84 5.52 11.91 19.79
C ARG A 84 4.58 13.09 20.02
N LYS A 85 4.57 14.09 19.12
CA LYS A 85 3.65 15.23 19.22
C LYS A 85 2.20 14.84 18.96
N LEU A 86 1.98 13.85 18.11
CA LEU A 86 0.64 13.35 17.80
C LEU A 86 0.19 12.31 18.83
N GLU A 87 -1.07 12.40 19.20
CA GLU A 87 -1.74 11.36 19.99
C GLU A 87 -2.00 10.11 19.14
N TRP A 88 -2.13 8.95 19.79
CA TRP A 88 -2.42 7.68 19.11
C TRP A 88 -3.68 7.73 18.25
N ARG A 89 -4.72 8.39 18.74
CA ARG A 89 -5.99 8.56 18.03
C ARG A 89 -5.80 9.35 16.74
N THR A 90 -5.05 10.44 16.78
CA THR A 90 -4.73 11.27 15.61
C THR A 90 -3.88 10.49 14.60
N CYS A 91 -2.91 9.71 15.09
CA CYS A 91 -2.13 8.81 14.23
C CYS A 91 -3.04 7.80 13.51
N LEU A 92 -3.98 7.17 14.22
CA LEU A 92 -4.95 6.25 13.62
C LEU A 92 -5.80 6.94 12.55
N GLU A 93 -6.35 8.12 12.84
CA GLU A 93 -7.15 8.88 11.86
C GLU A 93 -6.33 9.20 10.59
N ILE A 94 -5.06 9.61 10.75
CA ILE A 94 -4.17 9.89 9.61
C ILE A 94 -3.90 8.63 8.79
N ILE A 95 -3.59 7.49 9.42
CA ILE A 95 -3.30 6.24 8.72
C ILE A 95 -4.54 5.72 7.98
N LEU A 96 -5.71 5.70 8.63
CA LEU A 96 -6.97 5.28 8.00
C LEU A 96 -7.32 6.15 6.79
N LEU A 97 -7.11 7.46 6.87
CA LEU A 97 -7.38 8.37 5.75
C LEU A 97 -6.28 8.28 4.68
N TRP A 98 -5.02 8.06 5.04
CA TRP A 98 -3.97 7.78 4.08
C TRP A 98 -4.31 6.57 3.21
N ASP A 99 -4.67 5.44 3.86
CA ASP A 99 -5.06 4.22 3.15
C ASP A 99 -6.34 4.39 2.33
N PHE A 100 -7.34 5.09 2.87
CA PHE A 100 -8.56 5.42 2.14
C PHE A 100 -8.25 6.18 0.83
N PHE A 101 -7.44 7.24 0.90
CA PHE A 101 -7.09 8.02 -0.28
C PHE A 101 -6.14 7.29 -1.23
N ALA A 102 -5.25 6.43 -0.72
CA ALA A 102 -4.44 5.54 -1.54
C ALA A 102 -5.31 4.53 -2.30
N ALA A 103 -6.36 4.02 -1.65
CA ALA A 103 -7.28 3.06 -2.24
C ALA A 103 -8.17 3.66 -3.35
N VAL A 104 -8.56 4.93 -3.20
CA VAL A 104 -9.45 5.64 -4.15
C VAL A 104 -8.66 6.29 -5.29
N SER A 105 -7.38 6.63 -5.06
CA SER A 105 -6.54 7.27 -6.07
C SER A 105 -6.03 6.28 -7.11
N PRO A 106 -5.91 6.68 -8.39
CA PRO A 106 -5.30 5.85 -9.42
C PRO A 106 -3.78 5.67 -9.25
N SER A 107 -3.19 6.24 -8.21
CA SER A 107 -1.78 6.07 -7.87
C SER A 107 -1.58 6.21 -6.36
N MET A 108 -0.55 5.54 -5.82
CA MET A 108 -0.17 5.63 -4.40
C MET A 108 0.15 7.08 -3.94
N VAL A 109 0.42 7.98 -4.88
CA VAL A 109 0.76 9.40 -4.61
C VAL A 109 -0.40 10.16 -3.97
N GLY A 110 -1.67 9.80 -4.29
CA GLY A 110 -2.84 10.48 -3.74
C GLY A 110 -2.94 10.40 -2.22
N GLY A 111 -2.70 9.23 -1.65
CA GLY A 111 -2.68 9.02 -0.20
C GLY A 111 -1.58 9.81 0.49
N ALA A 112 -0.37 9.83 -0.07
CA ALA A 112 0.77 10.58 0.48
C ALA A 112 0.51 12.09 0.53
N ALA A 113 -0.06 12.67 -0.53
CA ALA A 113 -0.40 14.09 -0.56
C ALA A 113 -1.43 14.48 0.53
N VAL A 114 -2.43 13.60 0.75
CA VAL A 114 -3.42 13.81 1.82
C VAL A 114 -2.78 13.68 3.20
N ALA A 115 -1.87 12.74 3.40
CA ALA A 115 -1.15 12.59 4.66
C ALA A 115 -0.33 13.85 5.01
N VAL A 116 0.39 14.44 4.04
CA VAL A 116 1.08 15.73 4.22
C VAL A 116 0.08 16.82 4.62
N PHE A 117 -1.05 16.92 3.93
CA PHE A 117 -2.08 17.91 4.23
C PHE A 117 -2.63 17.75 5.65
N MET A 118 -2.90 16.53 6.10
CA MET A 118 -3.39 16.25 7.44
C MET A 118 -2.37 16.61 8.52
N LEU A 119 -1.09 16.27 8.33
CA LEU A 119 -0.02 16.63 9.24
C LEU A 119 0.13 18.16 9.39
N VAL A 120 -0.01 18.90 8.28
CA VAL A 120 0.00 20.37 8.31
C VAL A 120 -1.17 20.91 9.11
N LYS A 121 -2.35 20.30 9.01
CA LYS A 121 -3.53 20.67 9.81
C LYS A 121 -3.36 20.36 11.30
N GLU A 122 -2.57 19.34 11.65
CA GLU A 122 -2.18 19.03 13.02
C GLU A 122 -0.96 19.88 13.50
N GLN A 123 -0.79 21.08 12.91
CA GLN A 123 0.21 22.08 13.30
C GLN A 123 1.68 21.65 13.09
N ILE A 124 1.94 20.71 12.19
CA ILE A 124 3.30 20.35 11.75
C ILE A 124 3.63 21.18 10.52
N SER A 125 4.81 21.79 10.48
CA SER A 125 5.24 22.60 9.32
C SER A 125 5.22 21.78 8.02
N ILE A 126 4.96 22.43 6.89
CA ILE A 126 4.87 21.77 5.57
C ILE A 126 6.14 20.97 5.29
N GLY A 127 7.33 21.57 5.48
CA GLY A 127 8.59 20.89 5.23
C GLY A 127 8.77 19.62 6.07
N ARG A 128 8.40 19.68 7.35
CA ARG A 128 8.48 18.53 8.23
C ARG A 128 7.41 17.46 7.89
N SER A 129 6.19 17.87 7.56
CA SER A 129 5.13 16.97 7.12
C SER A 129 5.55 16.19 5.87
N THR A 130 6.16 16.87 4.90
CA THR A 130 6.69 16.26 3.69
C THR A 130 7.84 15.31 4.02
N ALA A 131 8.77 15.68 4.90
CA ALA A 131 9.87 14.82 5.33
C ALA A 131 9.35 13.53 6.00
N ILE A 132 8.34 13.64 6.87
CA ILE A 132 7.72 12.49 7.56
C ILE A 132 7.11 11.52 6.55
N VAL A 133 6.24 12.02 5.66
CA VAL A 133 5.57 11.19 4.65
C VAL A 133 6.59 10.57 3.70
N PHE A 134 7.58 11.34 3.26
CA PHE A 134 8.64 10.85 2.41
C PHE A 134 9.45 9.72 3.08
N THR A 135 9.79 9.88 4.37
CA THR A 135 10.50 8.85 5.14
C THR A 135 9.68 7.57 5.26
N THR A 136 8.37 7.68 5.50
CA THR A 136 7.48 6.53 5.54
C THR A 136 7.51 5.77 4.22
N VAL A 137 7.25 6.47 3.11
CA VAL A 137 7.27 5.87 1.76
C VAL A 137 8.64 5.29 1.40
N PHE A 138 9.73 5.97 1.80
CA PHE A 138 11.09 5.47 1.58
C PHE A 138 11.36 4.15 2.31
N LEU A 139 10.99 4.05 3.58
CA LEU A 139 11.19 2.83 4.36
C LEU A 139 10.30 1.67 3.87
N ASP A 140 9.08 1.97 3.45
CA ASP A 140 8.22 1.01 2.78
C ASP A 140 8.90 0.48 1.50
N GLN A 141 9.47 1.37 0.68
CA GLN A 141 10.21 1.02 -0.52
C GLN A 141 11.40 0.11 -0.20
N VAL A 142 12.18 0.44 0.83
CA VAL A 142 13.31 -0.39 1.29
C VAL A 142 12.82 -1.78 1.65
N PHE A 143 11.74 -1.88 2.42
CA PHE A 143 11.21 -3.17 2.88
C PHE A 143 10.76 -4.05 1.71
N TYR A 144 9.84 -3.58 0.88
CA TYR A 144 9.29 -4.43 -0.18
C TYR A 144 10.25 -4.68 -1.34
N THR A 145 11.24 -3.80 -1.56
CA THR A 145 12.29 -4.04 -2.56
C THR A 145 13.31 -5.06 -2.07
N SER A 146 13.61 -5.10 -0.76
CA SER A 146 14.53 -6.09 -0.19
C SER A 146 13.90 -7.49 -0.05
N LEU A 147 12.60 -7.58 0.10
CA LEU A 147 11.92 -8.83 0.40
C LEU A 147 12.11 -9.94 -0.65
N PRO A 148 12.02 -9.71 -1.99
CA PRO A 148 12.27 -10.74 -2.98
C PRO A 148 13.68 -11.34 -2.87
N PHE A 149 14.68 -10.51 -2.55
CA PHE A 149 16.04 -10.98 -2.31
C PHE A 149 16.09 -11.92 -1.09
N PHE A 150 15.55 -11.51 0.05
CA PHE A 150 15.52 -12.36 1.23
C PHE A 150 14.67 -13.62 1.03
N ALA A 151 13.54 -13.53 0.35
CA ALA A 151 12.72 -14.70 0.06
C ALA A 151 13.48 -15.73 -0.80
N SER A 152 14.27 -15.29 -1.78
CA SER A 152 15.06 -16.17 -2.64
C SER A 152 16.21 -16.90 -1.94
N LEU A 153 16.58 -16.47 -0.72
CA LEU A 153 17.57 -17.20 0.10
C LEU A 153 17.00 -18.48 0.73
N PHE A 154 15.67 -18.51 0.95
CA PHE A 154 14.99 -19.61 1.64
C PHE A 154 14.10 -20.43 0.72
N VAL A 155 13.68 -19.87 -0.41
CA VAL A 155 12.76 -20.50 -1.36
C VAL A 155 13.38 -20.46 -2.76
N PRO A 156 13.51 -21.60 -3.44
CA PRO A 156 13.98 -21.67 -4.82
C PRO A 156 13.14 -20.77 -5.73
N GLN A 157 13.80 -20.03 -6.61
CA GLN A 157 13.11 -19.15 -7.57
C GLN A 157 12.15 -19.93 -8.48
N ALA A 158 12.52 -21.18 -8.83
CA ALA A 158 11.65 -22.06 -9.60
C ALA A 158 10.28 -22.26 -8.94
N ASP A 159 10.22 -22.40 -7.60
CA ASP A 159 8.97 -22.61 -6.87
C ASP A 159 8.15 -21.32 -6.75
N ILE A 160 8.84 -20.16 -6.59
CA ILE A 160 8.17 -18.86 -6.56
C ILE A 160 7.44 -18.58 -7.88
N PHE A 161 8.07 -18.90 -9.02
CA PHE A 161 7.53 -18.63 -10.34
C PHE A 161 6.82 -19.84 -10.98
N ALA A 162 6.81 -21.02 -10.32
CA ALA A 162 6.18 -22.24 -10.85
C ALA A 162 4.76 -22.03 -11.40
N PRO A 163 3.85 -21.32 -10.71
CA PRO A 163 2.50 -21.13 -11.23
C PRO A 163 2.43 -20.36 -12.54
N LEU A 164 3.41 -19.51 -12.83
CA LEU A 164 3.45 -18.72 -14.05
C LEU A 164 3.82 -19.54 -15.28
N HIS A 165 4.54 -20.65 -15.12
CA HIS A 165 4.87 -21.57 -16.21
C HIS A 165 3.66 -22.33 -16.76
N TYR A 166 2.60 -22.48 -15.97
CA TYR A 166 1.35 -23.13 -16.40
C TYR A 166 0.39 -22.18 -17.15
N ILE A 167 0.72 -20.89 -17.26
CA ILE A 167 -0.09 -19.91 -17.98
C ILE A 167 0.19 -20.00 -19.49
N ARG A 168 -0.61 -20.81 -20.21
CA ARG A 168 -0.73 -20.92 -21.68
C ARG A 168 0.52 -21.30 -22.47
N SER A 169 1.73 -20.95 -22.05
CA SER A 169 2.97 -21.39 -22.70
C SER A 169 4.20 -21.10 -21.82
N GLU A 170 5.20 -21.93 -21.91
CA GLU A 170 6.50 -21.78 -21.24
C GLU A 170 7.17 -20.42 -21.58
N LEU A 171 6.98 -19.96 -22.83
CA LEU A 171 7.47 -18.65 -23.29
C LEU A 171 6.87 -17.47 -22.50
N LEU A 172 5.57 -17.51 -22.19
CA LEU A 172 4.90 -16.47 -21.40
C LEU A 172 5.38 -16.48 -19.95
N GLY A 173 5.52 -17.66 -19.33
CA GLY A 173 6.04 -17.78 -17.96
C GLY A 173 7.45 -17.22 -17.83
N THR A 174 8.33 -17.56 -18.76
CA THR A 174 9.71 -17.03 -18.80
C THR A 174 9.73 -15.52 -19.00
N SER A 175 8.90 -14.99 -19.91
CA SER A 175 8.79 -13.55 -20.15
C SER A 175 8.29 -12.78 -18.93
N MET A 176 7.35 -13.34 -18.17
CA MET A 176 6.84 -12.74 -16.93
C MET A 176 7.91 -12.74 -15.83
N MET A 177 8.69 -13.82 -15.70
CA MET A 177 9.81 -13.88 -14.75
C MET A 177 10.89 -12.86 -15.10
N VAL A 178 11.30 -12.77 -16.37
CA VAL A 178 12.27 -11.77 -16.83
C VAL A 178 11.72 -10.35 -16.61
N GLY A 179 10.46 -10.10 -16.96
CA GLY A 179 9.79 -8.82 -16.72
C GLY A 179 9.77 -8.42 -15.24
N PHE A 180 9.53 -9.38 -14.36
CA PHE A 180 9.61 -9.16 -12.91
C PHE A 180 11.02 -8.73 -12.48
N TRP A 181 12.08 -9.45 -12.88
CA TRP A 181 13.43 -9.12 -12.48
C TRP A 181 13.92 -7.80 -13.06
N VAL A 182 13.49 -7.43 -14.26
CA VAL A 182 13.76 -6.12 -14.87
C VAL A 182 13.07 -5.01 -14.06
N ALA A 183 11.80 -5.19 -13.72
CA ALA A 183 11.05 -4.23 -12.91
C ALA A 183 11.64 -4.10 -11.50
N TRP A 184 11.97 -5.22 -10.85
CA TRP A 184 12.62 -5.24 -9.54
C TRP A 184 14.01 -4.57 -9.59
N GLY A 185 14.81 -4.87 -10.61
CA GLY A 185 16.11 -4.21 -10.83
C GLY A 185 15.97 -2.69 -10.98
N GLY A 186 14.96 -2.24 -11.72
CA GLY A 186 14.60 -0.82 -11.82
C GLY A 186 14.25 -0.19 -10.46
N LEU A 187 13.49 -0.89 -9.63
CA LEU A 187 13.17 -0.45 -8.27
C LEU A 187 14.41 -0.39 -7.36
N VAL A 188 15.32 -1.36 -7.49
CA VAL A 188 16.61 -1.36 -6.76
C VAL A 188 17.46 -0.16 -7.17
N VAL A 189 17.62 0.09 -8.47
CA VAL A 189 18.35 1.26 -8.98
C VAL A 189 17.72 2.56 -8.48
N TYR A 190 16.39 2.66 -8.55
CA TYR A 190 15.66 3.81 -8.01
C TYR A 190 15.93 4.00 -6.52
N LEU A 191 15.90 2.93 -5.73
CA LEU A 191 16.17 2.97 -4.30
C LEU A 191 17.62 3.41 -3.99
N ILE A 192 18.60 2.89 -4.73
CA ILE A 192 20.02 3.28 -4.59
C ILE A 192 20.18 4.79 -4.88
N LEU A 193 19.57 5.28 -5.96
CA LEU A 193 19.58 6.70 -6.29
C LEU A 193 18.91 7.56 -5.20
N LEU A 194 17.84 7.06 -4.61
CA LEU A 194 17.13 7.73 -3.54
C LEU A 194 17.98 7.80 -2.25
N ILE A 195 18.66 6.70 -1.88
CA ILE A 195 19.59 6.65 -0.75
C ILE A 195 20.76 7.62 -0.98
N ALA A 196 21.34 7.59 -2.17
CA ALA A 196 22.42 8.51 -2.53
C ALA A 196 21.96 9.98 -2.46
N ALA A 197 20.73 10.27 -2.92
CA ALA A 197 20.14 11.60 -2.86
C ALA A 197 19.90 12.10 -1.42
N LEU A 198 19.47 11.21 -0.54
CA LEU A 198 19.13 11.59 0.83
C LEU A 198 20.36 11.70 1.74
N PHE A 199 21.27 10.73 1.66
CA PHE A 199 22.29 10.53 2.68
C PHE A 199 23.73 10.82 2.20
N VAL A 200 24.05 10.55 0.91
CA VAL A 200 25.41 10.63 0.40
C VAL A 200 25.73 11.98 -0.25
N ALA A 201 24.93 12.36 -1.22
CA ALA A 201 25.22 13.55 -2.04
C ALA A 201 23.96 14.34 -2.42
N PRO A 202 23.20 14.86 -1.43
CA PRO A 202 21.92 15.54 -1.68
C PRO A 202 22.06 16.74 -2.63
N HIS A 203 23.15 17.51 -2.51
CA HIS A 203 23.37 18.69 -3.37
C HIS A 203 23.71 18.31 -4.81
N TRP A 204 24.49 17.23 -5.01
CA TRP A 204 24.93 16.80 -6.32
C TRP A 204 23.77 16.19 -7.13
N ILE A 205 22.99 15.37 -6.47
CA ILE A 205 21.81 14.75 -7.09
C ILE A 205 20.72 15.78 -7.35
N ASN A 206 20.53 16.74 -6.45
CA ASN A 206 19.65 17.88 -6.68
C ASN A 206 20.04 18.66 -7.94
N TRP A 207 21.33 18.95 -8.11
CA TRP A 207 21.84 19.65 -9.29
C TRP A 207 21.57 18.87 -10.57
N TRP A 208 21.85 17.53 -10.57
CA TRP A 208 21.59 16.67 -11.71
C TRP A 208 20.09 16.55 -12.04
N LEU A 209 19.24 16.29 -11.03
CA LEU A 209 17.80 16.22 -11.22
C LEU A 209 17.22 17.54 -11.74
N THR A 210 17.67 18.65 -11.21
CA THR A 210 17.24 19.98 -11.68
C THR A 210 17.65 20.20 -13.14
N ARG A 211 18.88 19.87 -13.53
CA ARG A 211 19.33 19.95 -14.91
C ARG A 211 18.55 19.02 -15.86
N LEU A 212 18.31 17.79 -15.43
CA LEU A 212 17.50 16.82 -16.18
C LEU A 212 16.08 17.35 -16.42
N LEU A 213 15.44 17.90 -15.39
CA LEU A 213 14.10 18.49 -15.47
C LEU A 213 14.07 19.78 -16.32
N MET A 214 15.19 20.43 -16.54
CA MET A 214 15.31 21.59 -17.44
C MET A 214 15.32 21.20 -18.92
N LEU A 215 15.57 19.94 -19.27
CA LEU A 215 15.52 19.47 -20.66
C LEU A 215 14.11 19.64 -21.24
N ARG A 216 14.05 19.99 -22.52
CA ARG A 216 12.79 20.24 -23.25
C ARG A 216 11.81 19.07 -23.21
N MET A 217 12.31 17.84 -23.12
CA MET A 217 11.55 16.62 -23.03
C MET A 217 10.73 16.52 -21.74
N PHE A 218 11.23 17.06 -20.61
CA PHE A 218 10.58 17.03 -19.29
C PHE A 218 9.76 18.29 -18.96
N ARG A 219 9.52 19.18 -19.93
CA ARG A 219 8.80 20.45 -19.74
C ARG A 219 7.45 20.28 -19.07
N PHE A 220 6.73 19.21 -19.40
CA PHE A 220 5.40 18.91 -18.84
C PHE A 220 5.45 18.48 -17.36
N TRP A 221 6.56 17.90 -16.93
CA TRP A 221 6.76 17.35 -15.57
C TRP A 221 7.60 18.27 -14.67
N ARG A 222 8.09 19.38 -15.22
CA ARG A 222 9.07 20.26 -14.59
C ARG A 222 8.63 20.82 -13.23
N SER A 223 7.41 21.35 -13.13
CA SER A 223 6.92 21.90 -11.86
C SER A 223 6.80 20.83 -10.77
N ARG A 224 6.24 19.66 -11.12
CA ARG A 224 6.11 18.53 -10.18
C ARG A 224 7.48 18.01 -9.75
N GLY A 225 8.41 17.86 -10.70
CA GLY A 225 9.76 17.39 -10.42
C GLY A 225 10.55 18.34 -9.52
N LEU A 226 10.45 19.66 -9.71
CA LEU A 226 11.11 20.65 -8.84
C LEU A 226 10.54 20.65 -7.42
N HIS A 227 9.23 20.44 -7.25
CA HIS A 227 8.64 20.25 -5.93
C HIS A 227 9.22 19.00 -5.26
N MET A 228 9.28 17.88 -5.96
CA MET A 228 9.85 16.63 -5.44
C MET A 228 11.31 16.76 -5.03
N VAL A 229 12.11 17.54 -5.78
CA VAL A 229 13.51 17.84 -5.44
C VAL A 229 13.61 18.65 -4.15
N ASN A 230 12.75 19.67 -3.96
CA ASN A 230 12.71 20.44 -2.72
C ASN A 230 12.26 19.61 -1.52
N ASP A 231 11.29 18.73 -1.71
CA ASP A 231 10.80 17.81 -0.67
C ASP A 231 11.92 16.85 -0.24
N LEU A 232 12.69 16.35 -1.20
CA LEU A 232 13.85 15.50 -0.96
C LEU A 232 14.92 16.20 -0.12
N LEU A 233 15.24 17.47 -0.46
CA LEU A 233 16.19 18.26 0.30
C LEU A 233 15.74 18.56 1.73
N THR A 234 14.45 18.83 1.89
CA THR A 234 13.85 19.09 3.20
C THR A 234 13.91 17.82 4.06
N ALA A 235 13.52 16.67 3.49
CA ALA A 235 13.63 15.37 4.15
C ALA A 235 15.07 15.04 4.54
N SER A 236 16.03 15.24 3.62
CA SER A 236 17.45 14.99 3.88
C SER A 236 17.99 15.81 5.07
N ARG A 237 17.61 17.08 5.18
CA ARG A 237 18.05 17.95 6.29
C ARG A 237 17.46 17.51 7.63
N ASP A 238 16.15 17.19 7.68
CA ASP A 238 15.47 16.78 8.93
C ASP A 238 15.96 15.42 9.44
N LEU A 239 16.40 14.55 8.54
CA LEU A 239 16.80 13.17 8.83
C LEU A 239 18.28 13.01 9.18
N ARG A 240 19.15 13.90 8.67
CA ARG A 240 20.61 13.74 8.75
C ARG A 240 21.16 13.68 10.17
N ASP A 241 20.57 14.45 11.07
CA ASP A 241 21.08 14.61 12.45
C ASP A 241 20.39 13.66 13.44
N ARG A 242 19.57 12.72 12.95
CA ARG A 242 18.87 11.74 13.81
C ARG A 242 19.80 10.64 14.29
N LYS A 243 19.69 10.29 15.60
CA LYS A 243 20.46 9.21 16.22
C LYS A 243 20.10 7.85 15.64
N SER A 244 21.05 6.90 15.67
CA SER A 244 20.83 5.53 15.17
C SER A 244 19.64 4.83 15.82
N ILE A 245 19.37 5.07 17.10
CA ILE A 245 18.20 4.50 17.81
C ILE A 245 16.87 4.96 17.21
N PHE A 246 16.78 6.19 16.70
CA PHE A 246 15.60 6.68 15.98
C PHE A 246 15.34 5.84 14.74
N TRP A 247 16.38 5.62 13.91
CA TRP A 247 16.28 4.82 12.70
C TRP A 247 15.91 3.37 12.98
N PHE A 248 16.50 2.79 14.03
CA PHE A 248 16.17 1.43 14.47
C PHE A 248 14.68 1.32 14.87
N GLN A 249 14.18 2.25 15.68
CA GLN A 249 12.77 2.24 16.11
C GLN A 249 11.81 2.41 14.93
N VAL A 250 12.11 3.34 14.00
CA VAL A 250 11.28 3.57 12.82
C VAL A 250 11.31 2.34 11.90
N TRP A 251 12.48 1.71 11.72
CA TRP A 251 12.60 0.49 10.93
C TRP A 251 11.84 -0.69 11.54
N VAL A 252 11.92 -0.89 12.84
CA VAL A 252 11.14 -1.94 13.52
C VAL A 252 9.64 -1.69 13.35
N ALA A 253 9.19 -0.46 13.51
CA ALA A 253 7.78 -0.11 13.32
C ALA A 253 7.31 -0.36 11.87
N THR A 254 8.12 0.02 10.87
CA THR A 254 7.87 -0.27 9.46
C THR A 254 7.82 -1.77 9.19
N SER A 255 8.80 -2.51 9.70
CA SER A 255 8.87 -3.96 9.54
C SER A 255 7.67 -4.66 10.16
N LEU A 256 7.23 -4.22 11.34
CA LEU A 256 6.02 -4.73 12.00
C LEU A 256 4.78 -4.53 11.13
N ALA A 257 4.64 -3.34 10.54
CA ALA A 257 3.53 -3.03 9.64
C ALA A 257 3.54 -3.94 8.39
N TRP A 258 4.69 -4.13 7.78
CA TRP A 258 4.82 -4.96 6.57
C TRP A 258 4.67 -6.45 6.87
N ILE A 259 5.24 -6.96 7.95
CA ILE A 259 5.05 -8.34 8.40
C ILE A 259 3.56 -8.60 8.64
N GLY A 260 2.87 -7.71 9.37
CA GLY A 260 1.43 -7.80 9.55
C GLY A 260 0.69 -7.89 8.21
N ARG A 261 1.00 -7.02 7.27
CA ARG A 261 0.40 -7.01 5.92
C ARG A 261 0.61 -8.32 5.15
N TYR A 262 1.83 -8.88 5.17
CA TYR A 262 2.13 -10.13 4.48
C TYR A 262 1.46 -11.33 5.15
N LEU A 263 1.43 -11.36 6.48
CA LEU A 263 0.82 -12.46 7.22
C LEU A 263 -0.70 -12.53 7.06
N VAL A 264 -1.40 -11.44 6.73
CA VAL A 264 -2.83 -11.49 6.40
C VAL A 264 -3.11 -12.51 5.29
N LEU A 265 -2.37 -12.43 4.17
CA LEU A 265 -2.56 -13.36 3.05
C LEU A 265 -2.18 -14.79 3.46
N ASN A 266 -1.08 -14.96 4.18
CA ASN A 266 -0.68 -16.27 4.71
C ASN A 266 -1.78 -16.90 5.58
N CYS A 267 -2.39 -16.12 6.47
CA CYS A 267 -3.49 -16.58 7.31
C CYS A 267 -4.72 -16.97 6.46
N VAL A 268 -5.06 -16.18 5.44
CA VAL A 268 -6.18 -16.51 4.55
C VAL A 268 -5.93 -17.82 3.80
N LEU A 269 -4.72 -18.04 3.28
CA LEU A 269 -4.36 -19.33 2.66
C LEU A 269 -4.43 -20.48 3.65
N ALA A 270 -3.85 -20.33 4.84
CA ALA A 270 -3.84 -21.37 5.87
C ALA A 270 -5.25 -21.72 6.40
N ALA A 271 -6.19 -20.77 6.33
CA ALA A 271 -7.58 -20.99 6.71
C ALA A 271 -8.29 -22.04 5.83
N PHE A 272 -8.00 -22.04 4.52
CA PHE A 272 -8.73 -22.82 3.52
C PHE A 272 -7.85 -23.79 2.72
N SER A 273 -6.56 -23.87 2.99
CA SER A 273 -5.68 -24.84 2.37
C SER A 273 -6.15 -26.27 2.70
N PRO A 274 -6.22 -27.18 1.70
CA PRO A 274 -6.63 -28.58 1.91
C PRO A 274 -5.74 -29.31 2.91
N VAL A 275 -4.45 -28.96 2.93
CA VAL A 275 -3.45 -29.56 3.82
C VAL A 275 -2.89 -28.46 4.75
N PRO A 276 -2.57 -28.77 6.01
CA PRO A 276 -1.89 -27.80 6.88
C PRO A 276 -0.60 -27.29 6.23
N MET A 277 -0.47 -25.95 6.13
CA MET A 277 0.72 -25.32 5.55
C MET A 277 1.95 -25.54 6.44
N THR A 278 3.04 -25.97 5.83
CA THR A 278 4.35 -26.07 6.47
C THR A 278 5.02 -24.70 6.56
N LEU A 279 6.14 -24.61 7.29
CA LEU A 279 6.95 -23.38 7.30
C LEU A 279 7.43 -23.00 5.89
N PHE A 280 7.79 -23.99 5.07
CA PHE A 280 8.18 -23.75 3.68
C PHE A 280 7.03 -23.15 2.86
N ASP A 281 5.81 -23.63 3.02
CA ASP A 281 4.63 -23.09 2.33
C ASP A 281 4.35 -21.64 2.73
N HIS A 282 4.53 -21.30 4.00
CA HIS A 282 4.42 -19.93 4.47
C HIS A 282 5.49 -19.01 3.87
N LEU A 283 6.73 -19.46 3.78
CA LEU A 283 7.83 -18.70 3.15
C LEU A 283 7.63 -18.57 1.64
N LEU A 284 7.17 -19.64 0.99
CA LEU A 284 6.81 -19.63 -0.43
C LEU A 284 5.68 -18.63 -0.71
N ALA A 285 4.64 -18.63 0.13
CA ALA A 285 3.55 -17.66 0.02
C ALA A 285 4.05 -16.21 0.17
N ILE A 286 5.00 -15.94 1.09
CA ILE A 286 5.63 -14.62 1.23
C ILE A 286 6.42 -14.26 -0.03
N GLY A 287 7.21 -15.19 -0.59
CA GLY A 287 7.96 -14.96 -1.82
C GLY A 287 7.06 -14.62 -3.00
N ARG A 288 6.00 -15.39 -3.22
CA ARG A 288 5.00 -15.13 -4.26
C ARG A 288 4.23 -13.82 -4.03
N GLN A 289 3.94 -13.50 -2.79
CA GLN A 289 3.30 -12.21 -2.45
C GLN A 289 4.22 -11.02 -2.74
N ALA A 290 5.54 -11.17 -2.58
CA ALA A 290 6.49 -10.13 -2.97
C ALA A 290 6.45 -9.89 -4.50
N VAL A 291 6.29 -10.94 -5.31
CA VAL A 291 6.07 -10.83 -6.76
C VAL A 291 4.76 -10.09 -7.04
N LEU A 292 3.66 -10.53 -6.40
CA LEU A 292 2.34 -9.91 -6.55
C LEU A 292 2.39 -8.42 -6.20
N TRP A 293 3.10 -8.06 -5.13
CA TRP A 293 3.20 -6.68 -4.68
C TRP A 293 3.87 -5.77 -5.71
N ILE A 294 4.96 -6.22 -6.33
CA ILE A 294 5.64 -5.45 -7.39
C ILE A 294 4.71 -5.23 -8.59
N VAL A 295 3.97 -6.25 -8.99
CA VAL A 295 2.96 -6.14 -10.06
C VAL A 295 1.86 -5.15 -9.69
N MET A 296 1.38 -5.18 -8.44
CA MET A 296 0.37 -4.26 -7.93
C MET A 296 0.87 -2.81 -7.90
N VAL A 297 2.12 -2.56 -7.53
CA VAL A 297 2.74 -1.22 -7.51
C VAL A 297 2.76 -0.59 -8.91
N LEU A 298 2.98 -1.41 -9.94
CA LEU A 298 3.02 -0.97 -11.33
C LEU A 298 1.61 -0.81 -11.96
N SER A 299 0.57 -1.27 -11.27
CA SER A 299 -0.81 -1.21 -11.76
C SER A 299 -1.35 0.22 -11.78
N PRO A 300 -1.94 0.70 -12.89
CA PRO A 300 -2.56 2.01 -12.96
C PRO A 300 -3.97 2.05 -12.34
N THR A 301 -4.53 0.91 -11.95
CA THR A 301 -5.89 0.84 -11.43
C THR A 301 -5.97 1.28 -9.96
N PRO A 302 -7.05 1.96 -9.52
CA PRO A 302 -7.25 2.34 -8.14
C PRO A 302 -7.17 1.12 -7.21
N GLY A 303 -6.29 1.21 -6.18
CA GLY A 303 -6.05 0.11 -5.24
C GLY A 303 -5.60 -1.20 -5.91
N SER A 304 -5.07 -1.14 -7.15
CA SER A 304 -4.68 -2.30 -7.97
C SER A 304 -5.82 -3.30 -8.20
N ALA A 305 -7.09 -2.80 -8.23
CA ALA A 305 -8.27 -3.63 -8.43
C ALA A 305 -8.21 -4.37 -9.79
N GLY A 306 -8.61 -5.63 -9.79
CA GLY A 306 -8.48 -6.56 -10.92
C GLY A 306 -7.11 -7.21 -10.99
N VAL A 307 -6.02 -6.45 -10.89
CA VAL A 307 -4.64 -6.97 -10.93
C VAL A 307 -4.31 -7.78 -9.68
N ALA A 308 -4.75 -7.31 -8.51
CA ALA A 308 -4.52 -8.00 -7.25
C ALA A 308 -5.26 -9.34 -7.19
N GLU A 309 -6.52 -9.37 -7.61
CA GLU A 309 -7.38 -10.56 -7.56
C GLU A 309 -6.92 -11.61 -8.60
N LEU A 310 -6.64 -11.19 -9.83
CA LEU A 310 -6.12 -12.08 -10.86
C LEU A 310 -4.72 -12.60 -10.51
N GLY A 311 -3.84 -11.72 -10.06
CA GLY A 311 -2.50 -12.10 -9.64
C GLY A 311 -2.51 -13.05 -8.44
N PHE A 312 -3.45 -12.87 -7.50
CA PHE A 312 -3.66 -13.81 -6.41
C PHE A 312 -4.05 -15.19 -6.96
N SER A 313 -5.07 -15.25 -7.82
CA SER A 313 -5.53 -16.54 -8.39
C SER A 313 -4.43 -17.25 -9.15
N TRP A 314 -3.56 -16.53 -9.84
CA TRP A 314 -2.44 -17.11 -10.60
C TRP A 314 -1.30 -17.60 -9.70
N LEU A 315 -0.95 -16.85 -8.69
CA LEU A 315 0.22 -17.16 -7.85
C LEU A 315 -0.09 -18.11 -6.69
N PHE A 316 -1.36 -18.21 -6.26
CA PHE A 316 -1.75 -18.97 -5.08
C PHE A 316 -2.82 -20.01 -5.34
N GLY A 317 -3.15 -20.28 -6.61
CA GLY A 317 -4.16 -21.25 -6.98
C GLY A 317 -3.85 -22.68 -6.52
N ASP A 318 -2.58 -23.03 -6.37
CA ASP A 318 -2.10 -24.33 -5.87
C ASP A 318 -2.25 -24.50 -4.34
N PHE A 319 -2.40 -23.42 -3.59
CA PHE A 319 -2.70 -23.43 -2.15
C PHE A 319 -4.19 -23.58 -1.85
N ALA A 320 -5.04 -23.40 -2.84
CA ALA A 320 -6.49 -23.33 -2.68
C ALA A 320 -7.18 -24.56 -3.32
N PRO A 321 -8.33 -25.00 -2.81
CA PRO A 321 -9.16 -25.95 -3.52
C PRO A 321 -9.54 -25.39 -4.91
N ALA A 322 -9.70 -26.28 -5.89
CA ALA A 322 -10.08 -25.88 -7.25
C ALA A 322 -11.35 -25.00 -7.26
N GLY A 323 -11.30 -23.87 -7.97
CA GLY A 323 -12.40 -22.91 -8.08
C GLY A 323 -12.55 -21.95 -6.90
N VAL A 324 -11.74 -22.06 -5.84
CA VAL A 324 -11.86 -21.24 -4.62
C VAL A 324 -10.86 -20.08 -4.58
N ALA A 325 -9.79 -20.14 -5.37
CA ALA A 325 -8.68 -19.18 -5.31
C ALA A 325 -9.13 -17.71 -5.42
N LEU A 326 -10.05 -17.39 -6.33
CA LEU A 326 -10.56 -16.03 -6.48
C LEU A 326 -11.44 -15.62 -5.29
N GLY A 327 -12.17 -16.54 -4.69
CA GLY A 327 -12.92 -16.29 -3.45
C GLY A 327 -11.98 -15.94 -2.29
N LEU A 328 -10.82 -16.62 -2.19
CA LEU A 328 -9.79 -16.29 -1.21
C LEU A 328 -9.13 -14.94 -1.50
N ALA A 329 -8.94 -14.57 -2.76
CA ALA A 329 -8.49 -13.25 -3.14
C ALA A 329 -9.43 -12.15 -2.63
N ILE A 330 -10.74 -12.37 -2.78
CA ILE A 330 -11.75 -11.43 -2.28
C ILE A 330 -11.76 -11.39 -0.76
N LEU A 331 -11.68 -12.52 -0.09
CA LEU A 331 -11.61 -12.58 1.36
C LEU A 331 -10.36 -11.84 1.90
N TRP A 332 -9.22 -12.03 1.24
CA TRP A 332 -8.02 -11.27 1.55
C TRP A 332 -8.26 -9.75 1.38
N ARG A 333 -8.92 -9.32 0.32
CA ARG A 333 -9.26 -7.91 0.09
C ARG A 333 -10.31 -7.40 1.08
N LEU A 334 -11.27 -8.22 1.48
CA LEU A 334 -12.26 -7.90 2.51
C LEU A 334 -11.61 -7.62 3.87
N ILE A 335 -10.47 -8.23 4.15
CA ILE A 335 -9.71 -7.99 5.38
C ILE A 335 -8.73 -6.81 5.21
N SER A 336 -8.02 -6.74 4.07
CA SER A 336 -6.87 -5.86 3.91
C SER A 336 -7.12 -4.55 3.16
N TYR A 337 -8.25 -4.42 2.45
CA TYR A 337 -8.50 -3.28 1.56
C TYR A 337 -9.88 -2.64 1.76
N TYR A 338 -10.96 -3.40 1.67
CA TYR A 338 -12.32 -2.84 1.76
C TYR A 338 -12.66 -2.17 3.10
N PRO A 339 -12.14 -2.59 4.26
CA PRO A 339 -12.40 -1.89 5.52
C PRO A 339 -11.96 -0.43 5.47
N TYR A 340 -10.86 -0.10 4.81
CA TYR A 340 -10.39 1.28 4.68
C TYR A 340 -11.32 2.13 3.83
N LEU A 341 -11.94 1.56 2.79
CA LEU A 341 -12.95 2.26 1.98
C LEU A 341 -14.21 2.54 2.80
N ILE A 342 -14.65 1.59 3.64
CA ILE A 342 -15.86 1.73 4.45
C ILE A 342 -15.62 2.70 5.62
N ILE A 343 -14.52 2.50 6.37
CA ILE A 343 -14.21 3.28 7.58
C ILE A 343 -13.70 4.69 7.20
N GLY A 344 -13.05 4.84 6.06
CA GLY A 344 -12.47 6.12 5.64
C GLY A 344 -13.49 7.23 5.49
N VAL A 345 -14.69 6.95 4.99
CA VAL A 345 -15.76 7.96 4.81
C VAL A 345 -16.19 8.58 6.15
N PRO A 346 -16.62 7.82 7.18
CA PRO A 346 -17.00 8.38 8.47
C PRO A 346 -15.81 9.03 9.20
N VAL A 347 -14.60 8.49 9.09
CA VAL A 347 -13.39 9.08 9.69
C VAL A 347 -13.09 10.44 9.03
N MET A 348 -13.14 10.53 7.70
CA MET A 348 -12.97 11.79 6.97
C MET A 348 -14.00 12.84 7.42
N THR A 349 -15.27 12.45 7.53
CA THR A 349 -16.34 13.37 7.96
C THR A 349 -16.09 13.89 9.38
N ARG A 350 -15.67 13.04 10.30
CA ARG A 350 -15.34 13.43 11.69
C ARG A 350 -14.11 14.34 11.74
N TRP A 351 -13.05 13.98 11.00
CA TRP A 351 -11.82 14.77 10.94
C TRP A 351 -12.07 16.16 10.37
N VAL A 352 -12.82 16.29 9.27
CA VAL A 352 -13.19 17.59 8.68
C VAL A 352 -13.99 18.43 9.68
N LYS A 353 -14.98 17.85 10.37
CA LYS A 353 -15.73 18.57 11.42
C LYS A 353 -14.85 19.03 12.55
N ARG A 354 -13.87 18.24 12.99
CA ARG A 354 -12.93 18.60 14.06
C ARG A 354 -12.03 19.77 13.63
N VAL A 355 -11.41 19.67 12.45
CA VAL A 355 -10.41 20.64 11.97
C VAL A 355 -11.05 21.98 11.56
N TYR A 356 -12.20 21.93 10.89
CA TYR A 356 -12.86 23.14 10.37
C TYR A 356 -14.03 23.64 11.24
N GLY A 357 -14.57 22.79 12.09
CA GLY A 357 -15.65 23.18 13.03
C GLY A 357 -15.15 24.05 14.20
N SER A 358 -13.86 23.98 14.53
CA SER A 358 -13.23 24.87 15.54
C SER A 358 -13.01 26.29 15.00
N ASP A 359 -12.77 26.46 13.70
CA ASP A 359 -12.59 27.77 13.08
C ASP A 359 -13.90 28.62 13.08
N VAL A 360 -15.06 27.99 13.17
CA VAL A 360 -16.38 28.66 13.21
C VAL A 360 -16.71 29.19 14.61
N ARG A 361 -16.03 28.71 15.65
CA ARG A 361 -16.29 29.09 17.06
C ARG A 361 -15.38 30.19 17.62
N GLN A 362 -14.41 30.66 16.89
CA GLN A 362 -13.69 31.86 17.31
C GLN A 362 -14.52 33.10 16.94
N PRO A 363 -15.07 33.86 17.92
CA PRO A 363 -15.69 35.12 17.60
C PRO A 363 -14.60 36.06 17.00
N ARG A 364 -14.92 36.65 15.85
CA ARG A 364 -14.13 37.77 15.36
C ARG A 364 -14.11 38.82 16.48
N ILE A 365 -13.01 38.92 17.19
CA ILE A 365 -12.77 40.06 18.06
C ILE A 365 -12.70 41.23 17.11
N GLY A 366 -13.78 42.03 17.11
CA GLY A 366 -13.81 43.30 16.38
C GLY A 366 -12.69 44.16 16.91
N ILE A 367 -11.85 44.59 16.02
CA ILE A 367 -10.96 45.74 16.24
C ILE A 367 -11.82 46.90 15.78
N ASP A 368 -12.42 47.58 16.78
CA ASP A 368 -12.95 48.94 16.62
C ASP A 368 -11.77 49.92 16.60
#